data_7db501f48009660ce9653e90b2e7e9be
#
_entry.id   7db501f48009660ce9653e90b2e7e9be
#
_cell.length_a   1.000
_cell.length_b   1.000
_cell.length_c   1.000
_cell.angle_alpha   90.00
_cell.angle_beta   90.00
_cell.angle_gamma   90.00
#
_symmetry.space_group_name_H-M   'P 1'
#
loop_
_entity.id
_entity.type
_entity.pdbx_description
1 polymer ?
#
loop_
_entity_poly.entity_id
_entity_poly.type
_entity_poly.pdbx_seq_one_letter_code
_entity_poly.pdbx_strand_id
1 'polypeptide(L)'
;MNRVYCLYRVSTVQQLHEDDIPMQRQACREFAAARGWKIIKEFYEKGISGFKIPTADRRVLQQIKKDAKQHEFDILLVFMFDRLGRRDSETPFFVEDLSMLGIEIWSAREGPQRFESHADKLINYIRYWQASGESLKISEWTKTRMRQLTREGFYCGGRAPYGYRLVKTGRVNPRGHDVHDLQIIPGEAEVIRIVFDYYIRYGYGGRRIATELAAQGIYDRNGEVFHPSSINAFLHRELFTGVMCRGGVLSQLNPELQIISPETFQAAQQVMEQRKQGQLPKKLVGRALLSGNVYCGCCGGRIFASTVRKTHRVMEHNEKIPVYKCYN
;
A
#
# COMPACT_ATOMS: atom_id res chain seq x y z
N MET A 1 -19.97 41.97 -8.24
CA MET A 1 -19.89 41.12 -7.01
C MET A 1 -19.08 39.91 -7.37
N ASN A 2 -17.93 39.67 -6.72
CA ASN A 2 -17.02 38.60 -7.11
C ASN A 2 -17.64 37.24 -6.80
N ARG A 3 -17.58 36.33 -7.77
CA ARG A 3 -18.08 34.95 -7.68
C ARG A 3 -16.97 34.07 -7.09
N VAL A 4 -17.23 33.40 -5.97
CA VAL A 4 -16.22 32.67 -5.23
C VAL A 4 -16.52 31.16 -5.24
N TYR A 5 -15.50 30.37 -5.55
CA TYR A 5 -15.46 28.95 -5.27
C TYR A 5 -14.65 28.70 -3.99
N CYS A 6 -15.15 27.83 -3.13
CA CYS A 6 -14.42 27.40 -1.93
C CYS A 6 -13.96 25.96 -2.04
N LEU A 7 -12.76 25.66 -1.57
CA LEU A 7 -12.23 24.30 -1.48
C LEU A 7 -11.82 23.96 -0.05
N TYR A 8 -12.37 22.87 0.48
CA TYR A 8 -12.08 22.33 1.79
C TYR A 8 -11.47 20.95 1.69
N ARG A 9 -10.39 20.67 2.44
CA ARG A 9 -9.70 19.38 2.35
C ARG A 9 -9.24 18.88 3.71
N VAL A 10 -9.42 17.57 3.94
CA VAL A 10 -8.83 16.83 5.06
C VAL A 10 -8.12 15.58 4.53
N SER A 11 -6.96 15.26 5.13
CA SER A 11 -6.06 14.21 4.65
C SER A 11 -6.41 12.81 5.17
N THR A 12 -7.13 12.72 6.30
CA THR A 12 -7.46 11.46 6.98
C THR A 12 -8.93 11.41 7.36
N VAL A 13 -9.48 10.18 7.46
CA VAL A 13 -10.87 9.95 7.90
C VAL A 13 -11.05 10.37 9.37
N GLN A 14 -10.03 10.27 10.23
CA GLN A 14 -10.06 10.74 11.60
C GLN A 14 -10.30 12.25 11.70
N GLN A 15 -9.69 13.05 10.84
CA GLN A 15 -9.92 14.51 10.78
C GLN A 15 -11.34 14.90 10.34
N LEU A 16 -12.11 13.95 9.80
CA LEU A 16 -13.54 14.16 9.52
C LEU A 16 -14.39 14.23 10.80
N HIS A 17 -13.92 13.58 11.88
CA HIS A 17 -14.61 13.56 13.18
C HIS A 17 -14.23 14.73 14.10
N GLU A 18 -13.18 15.49 13.77
CA GLU A 18 -12.61 16.59 14.58
C GLU A 18 -13.04 17.99 14.09
N ASP A 19 -14.21 18.15 13.48
CA ASP A 19 -14.79 19.43 13.01
C ASP A 19 -13.90 20.28 12.05
N ASP A 20 -12.86 19.69 11.46
CA ASP A 20 -11.91 20.40 10.57
C ASP A 20 -12.59 21.03 9.34
N ILE A 21 -13.52 20.31 8.68
CA ILE A 21 -14.24 20.84 7.51
C ILE A 21 -15.26 21.91 7.90
N PRO A 22 -16.11 21.72 8.91
CA PRO A 22 -17.00 22.78 9.39
C PRO A 22 -16.26 24.07 9.76
N MET A 23 -15.14 23.97 10.46
CA MET A 23 -14.30 25.12 10.85
C MET A 23 -13.72 25.83 9.61
N GLN A 24 -13.16 25.09 8.65
CA GLN A 24 -12.65 25.66 7.39
C GLN A 24 -13.76 26.39 6.63
N ARG A 25 -14.94 25.78 6.54
CA ARG A 25 -16.12 26.34 5.87
C ARG A 25 -16.59 27.63 6.54
N GLN A 26 -16.70 27.63 7.85
CA GLN A 26 -17.11 28.81 8.61
C GLN A 26 -16.13 29.96 8.37
N ALA A 27 -14.82 29.73 8.54
CA ALA A 27 -13.79 30.74 8.33
C ALA A 27 -13.81 31.33 6.90
N CYS A 28 -13.97 30.49 5.87
CA CYS A 28 -14.07 30.98 4.49
C CYS A 28 -15.35 31.76 4.24
N ARG A 29 -16.48 31.39 4.82
CA ARG A 29 -17.76 32.12 4.71
C ARG A 29 -17.70 33.49 5.38
N GLU A 30 -17.15 33.55 6.59
CA GLU A 30 -16.93 34.81 7.30
C GLU A 30 -15.99 35.74 6.52
N PHE A 31 -14.90 35.19 5.98
CA PHE A 31 -13.95 35.95 5.18
C PHE A 31 -14.57 36.49 3.88
N ALA A 32 -15.37 35.70 3.19
CA ALA A 32 -16.08 36.12 1.97
C ALA A 32 -17.16 37.18 2.28
N ALA A 33 -17.92 36.98 3.36
CA ALA A 33 -18.96 37.92 3.79
C ALA A 33 -18.36 39.29 4.14
N ALA A 34 -17.25 39.33 4.88
CA ALA A 34 -16.56 40.58 5.26
C ALA A 34 -16.08 41.36 4.02
N ARG A 35 -15.93 40.74 2.86
CA ARG A 35 -15.52 41.38 1.59
C ARG A 35 -16.67 41.62 0.61
N GLY A 36 -17.89 41.24 0.95
CA GLY A 36 -19.05 41.35 0.09
C GLY A 36 -19.00 40.37 -1.11
N TRP A 37 -18.28 39.27 -0.99
CA TRP A 37 -18.15 38.26 -2.03
C TRP A 37 -19.30 37.25 -1.97
N LYS A 38 -19.68 36.71 -3.15
CA LYS A 38 -20.73 35.67 -3.24
C LYS A 38 -20.13 34.30 -3.47
N ILE A 39 -20.22 33.43 -2.48
CA ILE A 39 -19.87 32.00 -2.65
C ILE A 39 -20.95 31.35 -3.51
N ILE A 40 -20.54 30.82 -4.67
CA ILE A 40 -21.45 30.20 -5.62
C ILE A 40 -21.30 28.68 -5.65
N LYS A 41 -20.13 28.15 -5.22
CA LYS A 41 -19.88 26.71 -5.16
C LYS A 41 -18.87 26.34 -4.08
N GLU A 42 -19.12 25.24 -3.39
CA GLU A 42 -18.24 24.72 -2.34
C GLU A 42 -17.82 23.28 -2.70
N PHE A 43 -16.54 23.01 -2.67
CA PHE A 43 -15.95 21.70 -2.95
C PHE A 43 -15.37 21.08 -1.69
N TYR A 44 -15.44 19.73 -1.63
CA TYR A 44 -15.01 18.96 -0.47
C TYR A 44 -14.11 17.80 -0.90
N GLU A 45 -12.92 17.72 -0.35
CA GLU A 45 -12.02 16.59 -0.51
C GLU A 45 -11.81 15.91 0.84
N LYS A 46 -12.44 14.74 1.01
CA LYS A 46 -12.42 13.95 2.24
C LYS A 46 -11.46 12.77 2.10
N GLY A 47 -10.47 12.66 3.01
CA GLY A 47 -9.48 11.57 2.99
C GLY A 47 -8.48 11.65 1.82
N ILE A 48 -8.38 12.81 1.15
CA ILE A 48 -7.47 13.03 0.02
C ILE A 48 -6.19 13.70 0.52
N SER A 49 -5.07 12.96 0.45
CA SER A 49 -3.75 13.51 0.80
C SER A 49 -3.24 14.43 -0.30
N GLY A 50 -3.05 15.71 0.03
CA GLY A 50 -2.46 16.69 -0.89
C GLY A 50 -0.99 16.44 -1.24
N PHE A 51 -0.32 15.47 -0.59
CA PHE A 51 1.04 15.04 -0.88
C PHE A 51 1.09 13.75 -1.72
N LYS A 52 0.24 12.76 -1.38
CA LYS A 52 0.28 11.42 -2.01
C LYS A 52 -0.42 11.37 -3.36
N ILE A 53 -1.54 12.11 -3.51
CA ILE A 53 -2.37 12.05 -4.72
C ILE A 53 -1.96 13.18 -5.66
N PRO A 54 -1.56 12.86 -6.91
CA PRO A 54 -1.24 13.86 -7.93
C PRO A 54 -2.40 14.82 -8.19
N THR A 55 -2.08 16.07 -8.54
CA THR A 55 -3.07 17.09 -8.90
C THR A 55 -3.96 16.64 -10.07
N ALA A 56 -3.40 15.91 -11.03
CA ALA A 56 -4.11 15.37 -12.19
C ALA A 56 -5.20 14.34 -11.80
N ASP A 57 -5.00 13.59 -10.73
CA ASP A 57 -5.91 12.54 -10.26
C ASP A 57 -7.00 13.08 -9.30
N ARG A 58 -6.89 14.34 -8.88
CA ARG A 58 -7.85 14.99 -7.99
C ARG A 58 -9.00 15.58 -8.80
N ARG A 59 -10.11 14.85 -8.88
CA ARG A 59 -11.31 15.21 -9.66
C ARG A 59 -11.82 16.62 -9.37
N VAL A 60 -11.78 17.06 -8.11
CA VAL A 60 -12.22 18.38 -7.68
C VAL A 60 -11.34 19.48 -8.30
N LEU A 61 -10.01 19.33 -8.28
CA LEU A 61 -9.11 20.30 -8.90
C LEU A 61 -9.27 20.35 -10.42
N GLN A 62 -9.47 19.20 -11.06
CA GLN A 62 -9.73 19.15 -12.50
C GLN A 62 -11.05 19.84 -12.85
N GLN A 63 -12.10 19.68 -12.02
CA GLN A 63 -13.37 20.40 -12.22
C GLN A 63 -13.19 21.92 -12.04
N ILE A 64 -12.48 22.35 -10.99
CA ILE A 64 -12.16 23.77 -10.77
C ILE A 64 -11.39 24.34 -11.98
N LYS A 65 -10.40 23.62 -12.51
CA LYS A 65 -9.63 24.05 -13.69
C LYS A 65 -10.51 24.15 -14.95
N LYS A 66 -11.47 23.24 -15.11
CA LYS A 66 -12.44 23.28 -16.21
C LYS A 66 -13.36 24.50 -16.10
N ASP A 67 -13.93 24.72 -14.91
CA ASP A 67 -14.84 25.83 -14.64
C ASP A 67 -14.09 27.19 -14.76
N ALA A 68 -12.80 27.25 -14.38
CA ALA A 68 -11.95 28.42 -14.56
C ALA A 68 -11.76 28.80 -16.05
N LYS A 69 -11.56 27.80 -16.93
CA LYS A 69 -11.48 28.03 -18.39
C LYS A 69 -12.77 28.60 -18.98
N GLN A 70 -13.89 28.39 -18.34
CA GLN A 70 -15.21 28.88 -18.71
C GLN A 70 -15.57 30.21 -18.03
N HIS A 71 -14.65 30.73 -17.19
CA HIS A 71 -14.86 31.95 -16.39
C HIS A 71 -16.14 31.90 -15.53
N GLU A 72 -16.45 30.71 -14.96
CA GLU A 72 -17.64 30.54 -14.11
C GLU A 72 -17.50 31.23 -12.75
N PHE A 73 -16.27 31.49 -12.29
CA PHE A 73 -15.97 32.14 -11.03
C PHE A 73 -14.74 33.07 -11.18
N ASP A 74 -14.55 33.92 -10.20
CA ASP A 74 -13.50 34.95 -10.22
C ASP A 74 -12.44 34.69 -9.15
N ILE A 75 -12.81 34.04 -8.03
CA ILE A 75 -11.94 33.81 -6.88
C ILE A 75 -12.01 32.36 -6.42
N LEU A 76 -10.84 31.73 -6.22
CA LEU A 76 -10.73 30.46 -5.50
C LEU A 76 -10.28 30.75 -4.06
N LEU A 77 -11.16 30.48 -3.10
CA LEU A 77 -10.92 30.69 -1.68
C LEU A 77 -10.67 29.37 -0.97
N VAL A 78 -9.58 29.30 -0.21
CA VAL A 78 -9.23 28.18 0.66
C VAL A 78 -9.00 28.64 2.09
N PHE A 79 -9.04 27.74 3.05
CA PHE A 79 -8.74 28.07 4.44
C PHE A 79 -7.25 28.44 4.61
N MET A 80 -6.35 27.56 4.09
CA MET A 80 -4.90 27.77 3.96
C MET A 80 -4.43 27.21 2.62
N PHE A 81 -3.33 27.70 2.05
CA PHE A 81 -2.85 27.29 0.74
C PHE A 81 -2.45 25.81 0.68
N ASP A 82 -2.08 25.19 1.81
CA ASP A 82 -1.82 23.75 1.90
C ASP A 82 -3.05 22.89 1.56
N ARG A 83 -4.27 23.45 1.55
CA ARG A 83 -5.50 22.77 1.10
C ARG A 83 -5.50 22.54 -0.40
N LEU A 84 -4.86 23.40 -1.18
CA LEU A 84 -4.69 23.21 -2.63
C LEU A 84 -3.81 22.00 -2.93
N GLY A 85 -2.71 21.84 -2.19
CA GLY A 85 -1.79 20.73 -2.32
C GLY A 85 -0.52 20.96 -1.52
N ARG A 86 0.32 19.90 -1.43
CA ARG A 86 1.62 19.94 -0.77
C ARG A 86 2.74 19.38 -1.65
N ARG A 87 2.48 19.18 -2.95
CA ARG A 87 3.49 18.74 -3.92
C ARG A 87 4.10 19.97 -4.57
N ASP A 88 5.35 20.22 -4.24
CA ASP A 88 6.16 21.31 -4.81
C ASP A 88 6.35 21.21 -6.32
N SER A 89 6.31 20.00 -6.87
CA SER A 89 6.41 19.72 -8.30
C SER A 89 5.14 19.96 -9.11
N GLU A 90 3.98 20.13 -8.48
CA GLU A 90 2.69 20.20 -9.19
C GLU A 90 1.81 21.37 -8.74
N THR A 91 1.70 21.58 -7.41
CA THR A 91 0.76 22.56 -6.85
C THR A 91 1.04 24.00 -7.30
N PRO A 92 2.31 24.49 -7.35
CA PRO A 92 2.60 25.83 -7.83
C PRO A 92 2.14 26.06 -9.27
N PHE A 93 2.37 25.07 -10.14
CA PHE A 93 1.97 25.17 -11.56
C PHE A 93 0.46 25.18 -11.73
N PHE A 94 -0.27 24.35 -10.95
CA PHE A 94 -1.73 24.37 -10.98
C PHE A 94 -2.29 25.75 -10.57
N VAL A 95 -1.71 26.36 -9.54
CA VAL A 95 -2.12 27.65 -9.03
C VAL A 95 -1.76 28.77 -10.02
N GLU A 96 -0.57 28.69 -10.64
CA GLU A 96 -0.15 29.62 -11.69
C GLU A 96 -1.05 29.54 -12.94
N ASP A 97 -1.43 28.33 -13.35
CA ASP A 97 -2.38 28.11 -14.44
C ASP A 97 -3.73 28.80 -14.17
N LEU A 98 -4.25 28.69 -12.95
CA LEU A 98 -5.50 29.38 -12.58
C LEU A 98 -5.33 30.91 -12.60
N SER A 99 -4.21 31.41 -12.12
CA SER A 99 -3.91 32.84 -12.16
C SER A 99 -3.81 33.36 -13.61
N MET A 100 -3.21 32.59 -14.52
CA MET A 100 -3.16 32.90 -15.95
C MET A 100 -4.55 32.94 -16.62
N LEU A 101 -5.51 32.17 -16.07
CA LEU A 101 -6.92 32.21 -16.48
C LEU A 101 -7.70 33.39 -15.86
N GLY A 102 -7.02 34.29 -15.11
CA GLY A 102 -7.65 35.45 -14.48
C GLY A 102 -8.35 35.11 -13.15
N ILE A 103 -8.11 33.93 -12.55
CA ILE A 103 -8.68 33.58 -11.27
C ILE A 103 -7.77 34.05 -10.15
N GLU A 104 -8.30 34.85 -9.22
CA GLU A 104 -7.59 35.21 -7.99
C GLU A 104 -7.63 34.07 -7.00
N ILE A 105 -6.50 33.81 -6.31
CA ILE A 105 -6.40 32.75 -5.32
C ILE A 105 -6.18 33.35 -3.94
N TRP A 106 -7.07 33.02 -3.02
CA TRP A 106 -7.12 33.57 -1.68
C TRP A 106 -7.14 32.51 -0.59
N SER A 107 -6.43 32.77 0.48
CA SER A 107 -6.54 32.04 1.72
C SER A 107 -7.23 32.90 2.79
N ALA A 108 -8.15 32.31 3.55
CA ALA A 108 -8.82 32.99 4.64
C ALA A 108 -7.85 33.36 5.79
N ARG A 109 -6.70 32.67 5.90
CA ARG A 109 -5.68 32.89 6.92
C ARG A 109 -4.45 33.63 6.42
N GLU A 110 -4.05 33.41 5.17
CA GLU A 110 -2.77 33.86 4.63
C GLU A 110 -2.92 35.02 3.63
N GLY A 111 -4.17 35.38 3.27
CA GLY A 111 -4.47 36.48 2.33
C GLY A 111 -4.36 36.06 0.85
N PRO A 112 -4.13 37.01 -0.08
CA PRO A 112 -4.05 36.72 -1.50
C PRO A 112 -2.73 36.08 -1.88
N GLN A 113 -2.78 35.17 -2.87
CA GLN A 113 -1.58 34.65 -3.52
C GLN A 113 -1.32 35.44 -4.80
N ARG A 114 -0.27 36.26 -4.80
CA ARG A 114 0.10 37.13 -5.92
C ARG A 114 1.03 36.43 -6.88
N PHE A 115 0.96 36.80 -8.17
CA PHE A 115 1.80 36.29 -9.26
C PHE A 115 2.29 37.44 -10.19
N GLU A 116 2.21 38.68 -9.68
CA GLU A 116 2.49 39.88 -10.50
C GLU A 116 3.99 40.05 -10.81
N SER A 117 4.85 39.62 -9.90
CA SER A 117 6.30 39.72 -10.01
C SER A 117 7.01 38.39 -9.99
N HIS A 118 8.27 38.34 -10.48
CA HIS A 118 9.11 37.15 -10.29
C HIS A 118 9.36 36.82 -8.80
N ALA A 119 9.41 37.86 -7.96
CA ALA A 119 9.56 37.68 -6.51
C ALA A 119 8.34 36.97 -5.91
N ASP A 120 7.12 37.31 -6.30
CA ASP A 120 5.89 36.68 -5.85
C ASP A 120 5.89 35.18 -6.23
N LYS A 121 6.27 34.88 -7.46
CA LYS A 121 6.37 33.48 -7.93
C LYS A 121 7.37 32.71 -7.08
N LEU A 122 8.56 33.27 -6.83
CA LEU A 122 9.58 32.64 -6.01
C LEU A 122 9.09 32.40 -4.58
N ILE A 123 8.43 33.36 -3.95
CA ILE A 123 7.86 33.22 -2.62
C ILE A 123 6.82 32.10 -2.58
N ASN A 124 5.96 32.00 -3.59
CA ASN A 124 4.96 30.94 -3.70
C ASN A 124 5.62 29.56 -3.85
N TYR A 125 6.66 29.43 -4.68
CA TYR A 125 7.42 28.18 -4.80
C TYR A 125 8.07 27.79 -3.48
N ILE A 126 8.68 28.71 -2.74
CA ILE A 126 9.30 28.46 -1.43
C ILE A 126 8.24 27.96 -0.42
N ARG A 127 7.05 28.55 -0.40
CA ARG A 127 5.94 28.10 0.49
C ARG A 127 5.55 26.65 0.23
N TYR A 128 5.35 26.26 -1.04
CA TYR A 128 5.00 24.89 -1.38
C TYR A 128 6.16 23.91 -1.13
N TRP A 129 7.40 24.32 -1.38
CA TRP A 129 8.59 23.55 -1.07
C TRP A 129 8.73 23.29 0.44
N GLN A 130 8.50 24.31 1.28
CA GLN A 130 8.48 24.14 2.73
C GLN A 130 7.39 23.16 3.19
N ALA A 131 6.15 23.31 2.69
CA ALA A 131 5.05 22.42 3.01
C ALA A 131 5.30 20.97 2.57
N SER A 132 5.97 20.75 1.44
CA SER A 132 6.44 19.45 0.97
C SER A 132 7.53 18.89 1.90
N GLY A 133 8.52 19.71 2.25
CA GLY A 133 9.64 19.34 3.12
C GLY A 133 9.21 18.91 4.54
N GLU A 134 8.22 19.56 5.12
CA GLU A 134 7.66 19.15 6.41
C GLU A 134 7.05 17.74 6.36
N SER A 135 6.31 17.43 5.31
CA SER A 135 5.73 16.10 5.12
C SER A 135 6.80 15.02 4.98
N LEU A 136 7.89 15.31 4.27
CA LEU A 136 9.05 14.42 4.13
C LEU A 136 9.77 14.21 5.46
N LYS A 137 10.04 15.28 6.20
CA LYS A 137 10.68 15.21 7.54
C LYS A 137 9.88 14.35 8.51
N ILE A 138 8.55 14.55 8.59
CA ILE A 138 7.67 13.74 9.45
C ILE A 138 7.72 12.26 9.03
N SER A 139 7.74 11.96 7.73
CA SER A 139 7.84 10.60 7.22
C SER A 139 9.18 9.95 7.62
N GLU A 140 10.30 10.67 7.43
CA GLU A 140 11.63 10.18 7.81
C GLU A 140 11.78 9.97 9.32
N TRP A 141 11.28 10.89 10.14
CA TRP A 141 11.28 10.72 11.59
C TRP A 141 10.46 9.51 12.01
N THR A 142 9.27 9.32 11.42
CA THR A 142 8.44 8.15 11.69
C THR A 142 9.17 6.85 11.32
N LYS A 143 9.78 6.79 10.14
CA LYS A 143 10.57 5.63 9.70
C LYS A 143 11.74 5.36 10.63
N THR A 144 12.49 6.42 11.02
CA THR A 144 13.63 6.32 11.92
C THR A 144 13.21 5.80 13.29
N ARG A 145 12.12 6.36 13.85
CA ARG A 145 11.58 5.88 15.13
C ARG A 145 11.11 4.43 15.08
N MET A 146 10.44 4.04 13.99
CA MET A 146 10.01 2.66 13.81
C MET A 146 11.19 1.68 13.68
N ARG A 147 12.26 2.07 12.97
CA ARG A 147 13.52 1.29 12.90
C ARG A 147 14.17 1.14 14.27
N GLN A 148 14.20 2.21 15.05
CA GLN A 148 14.74 2.18 16.41
C GLN A 148 13.94 1.23 17.30
N LEU A 149 12.62 1.34 17.34
CA LEU A 149 11.72 0.44 18.09
C LEU A 149 11.93 -1.02 17.68
N THR A 150 12.08 -1.28 16.36
CA THR A 150 12.40 -2.63 15.88
C THR A 150 13.72 -3.14 16.42
N ARG A 151 14.80 -2.34 16.40
CA ARG A 151 16.11 -2.72 16.99
C ARG A 151 16.01 -3.03 18.48
N GLU A 152 15.20 -2.27 19.20
CA GLU A 152 14.93 -2.46 20.62
C GLU A 152 14.03 -3.68 20.91
N GLY A 153 13.52 -4.36 19.87
CA GLY A 153 12.67 -5.53 20.00
C GLY A 153 11.19 -5.23 20.32
N PHE A 154 10.76 -3.98 20.15
CA PHE A 154 9.37 -3.60 20.39
C PHE A 154 8.49 -3.80 19.15
N TYR A 155 7.28 -4.27 19.36
CA TYR A 155 6.29 -4.36 18.30
C TYR A 155 5.82 -2.98 17.86
N CYS A 156 5.97 -2.68 16.57
CA CYS A 156 5.67 -1.36 16.01
C CYS A 156 4.19 -1.13 15.68
N GLY A 157 3.29 -1.97 16.18
CA GLY A 157 1.85 -1.87 15.98
C GLY A 157 1.36 -2.48 14.66
N GLY A 158 0.04 -2.48 14.50
CA GLY A 158 -0.69 -3.13 13.44
C GLY A 158 -1.44 -4.36 13.93
N ARG A 159 -2.04 -5.14 13.00
CA ARG A 159 -2.73 -6.39 13.31
C ARG A 159 -1.72 -7.48 13.69
N ALA A 160 -1.98 -8.23 14.78
CA ALA A 160 -1.12 -9.34 15.16
C ALA A 160 -1.01 -10.37 14.03
N PRO A 161 0.21 -10.78 13.66
CA PRO A 161 0.40 -11.85 12.70
C PRO A 161 -0.20 -13.18 13.21
N TYR A 162 -0.51 -14.10 12.28
CA TYR A 162 -0.88 -15.47 12.65
C TYR A 162 0.27 -16.10 13.47
N GLY A 163 -0.07 -16.86 14.49
CA GLY A 163 0.88 -17.37 15.49
C GLY A 163 1.00 -16.49 16.74
N TYR A 164 0.50 -15.25 16.70
CA TYR A 164 0.65 -14.29 17.80
C TYR A 164 -0.66 -13.56 18.11
N ARG A 165 -0.78 -13.08 19.34
CA ARG A 165 -1.78 -12.11 19.77
C ARG A 165 -1.14 -10.86 20.35
N LEU A 166 -1.89 -9.76 20.37
CA LEU A 166 -1.48 -8.53 21.04
C LEU A 166 -1.83 -8.61 22.52
N VAL A 167 -0.86 -8.27 23.37
CA VAL A 167 -1.05 -8.13 24.81
C VAL A 167 -0.67 -6.72 25.25
N LYS A 168 -1.42 -6.14 26.19
CA LYS A 168 -1.12 -4.82 26.73
C LYS A 168 0.13 -4.91 27.60
N THR A 169 1.07 -3.99 27.41
CA THR A 169 2.30 -3.91 28.19
C THR A 169 2.17 -3.11 29.48
N GLY A 170 1.02 -2.47 29.70
CA GLY A 170 0.83 -1.48 30.78
C GLY A 170 1.48 -0.12 30.50
N ARG A 171 2.22 0.03 29.40
CA ARG A 171 2.78 1.31 28.96
C ARG A 171 1.79 2.05 28.07
N VAL A 172 1.82 3.37 28.14
CA VAL A 172 1.00 4.26 27.33
C VAL A 172 1.91 5.11 26.47
N ASN A 173 1.57 5.30 25.21
CA ASN A 173 2.32 6.19 24.33
C ASN A 173 2.01 7.67 24.64
N PRO A 174 2.79 8.65 24.11
CA PRO A 174 2.54 10.08 24.34
C PRO A 174 1.16 10.59 23.91
N ARG A 175 0.42 9.80 23.13
CA ARG A 175 -0.96 10.11 22.67
C ARG A 175 -2.05 9.46 23.53
N GLY A 176 -1.69 8.82 24.65
CA GLY A 176 -2.65 8.17 25.53
C GLY A 176 -3.13 6.79 25.10
N HIS A 177 -2.55 6.18 24.07
CA HIS A 177 -2.92 4.83 23.63
C HIS A 177 -2.04 3.75 24.28
N ASP A 178 -2.65 2.61 24.63
CA ASP A 178 -1.94 1.46 25.15
C ASP A 178 -0.89 0.94 24.17
N VAL A 179 0.31 0.66 24.67
CA VAL A 179 1.36 -0.02 23.92
C VAL A 179 1.15 -1.52 24.06
N HIS A 180 1.20 -2.22 22.93
CA HIS A 180 1.00 -3.66 22.87
C HIS A 180 2.30 -4.35 22.44
N ASP A 181 2.52 -5.56 22.98
CA ASP A 181 3.54 -6.49 22.53
C ASP A 181 2.90 -7.77 21.99
N LEU A 182 3.74 -8.60 21.36
CA LEU A 182 3.31 -9.87 20.80
C LEU A 182 3.45 -10.99 21.86
N GLN A 183 2.52 -11.92 21.84
CA GLN A 183 2.59 -13.17 22.59
C GLN A 183 2.19 -14.33 21.69
N ILE A 184 2.91 -15.45 21.78
CA ILE A 184 2.62 -16.66 20.98
C ILE A 184 1.26 -17.25 21.38
N ILE A 185 0.51 -17.70 20.37
CA ILE A 185 -0.68 -18.55 20.53
C ILE A 185 -0.26 -20.00 20.24
N PRO A 186 -0.23 -20.90 21.25
CA PRO A 186 0.35 -22.25 21.07
C PRO A 186 -0.28 -23.04 19.92
N GLY A 187 -1.61 -23.02 19.78
CA GLY A 187 -2.30 -23.72 18.69
C GLY A 187 -1.93 -23.22 17.30
N GLU A 188 -1.83 -21.90 17.12
CA GLU A 188 -1.41 -21.31 15.83
C GLU A 188 0.09 -21.54 15.55
N ALA A 189 0.91 -21.54 16.61
CA ALA A 189 2.34 -21.83 16.48
C ALA A 189 2.58 -23.26 15.98
N GLU A 190 1.77 -24.21 16.42
CA GLU A 190 1.86 -25.59 15.94
C GLU A 190 1.52 -25.69 14.44
N VAL A 191 0.50 -24.99 13.99
CA VAL A 191 0.16 -24.92 12.55
C VAL A 191 1.33 -24.37 11.74
N ILE A 192 2.04 -23.34 12.24
CA ILE A 192 3.22 -22.79 11.57
C ILE A 192 4.32 -23.84 11.46
N ARG A 193 4.58 -24.61 12.53
CA ARG A 193 5.58 -25.70 12.49
C ARG A 193 5.22 -26.74 11.45
N ILE A 194 3.96 -27.15 11.37
CA ILE A 194 3.45 -28.10 10.37
C ILE A 194 3.65 -27.56 8.95
N VAL A 195 3.39 -26.25 8.72
CA VAL A 195 3.59 -25.61 7.41
C VAL A 195 5.05 -25.71 6.99
N PHE A 196 6.00 -25.38 7.88
CA PHE A 196 7.43 -25.49 7.60
C PHE A 196 7.88 -26.93 7.36
N ASP A 197 7.39 -27.88 8.15
CA ASP A 197 7.68 -29.31 7.99
C ASP A 197 7.19 -29.82 6.62
N TYR A 198 5.97 -29.53 6.24
CA TYR A 198 5.43 -29.90 4.93
C TYR A 198 6.21 -29.27 3.76
N TYR A 199 6.66 -28.03 3.94
CA TYR A 199 7.42 -27.35 2.91
C TYR A 199 8.82 -27.94 2.72
N ILE A 200 9.53 -28.22 3.84
CA ILE A 200 10.92 -28.68 3.82
C ILE A 200 10.99 -30.18 3.51
N ARG A 201 10.28 -31.02 4.24
CA ARG A 201 10.40 -32.48 4.11
C ARG A 201 9.68 -33.03 2.90
N TYR A 202 8.46 -32.59 2.65
CA TYR A 202 7.64 -33.13 1.58
C TYR A 202 7.69 -32.31 0.29
N GLY A 203 8.29 -31.15 0.33
CA GLY A 203 8.39 -30.27 -0.83
C GLY A 203 7.03 -29.80 -1.32
N TYR A 204 6.02 -29.63 -0.44
CA TYR A 204 4.69 -29.18 -0.83
C TYR A 204 4.69 -27.70 -1.13
N GLY A 205 3.94 -27.27 -2.15
CA GLY A 205 3.68 -25.86 -2.42
C GLY A 205 2.50 -25.35 -1.59
N GLY A 206 2.36 -24.02 -1.47
CA GLY A 206 1.35 -23.41 -0.61
C GLY A 206 -0.08 -23.89 -0.83
N ARG A 207 -0.48 -24.19 -2.07
CA ARG A 207 -1.81 -24.77 -2.37
C ARG A 207 -1.99 -26.16 -1.76
N ARG A 208 -0.97 -27.02 -1.87
CA ARG A 208 -1.05 -28.38 -1.35
C ARG A 208 -1.03 -28.37 0.17
N ILE A 209 -0.20 -27.53 0.79
CA ILE A 209 -0.17 -27.37 2.25
C ILE A 209 -1.55 -26.93 2.76
N ALA A 210 -2.19 -25.94 2.12
CA ALA A 210 -3.53 -25.49 2.48
C ALA A 210 -4.57 -26.63 2.42
N THR A 211 -4.49 -27.49 1.39
CA THR A 211 -5.39 -28.65 1.24
C THR A 211 -5.14 -29.70 2.34
N GLU A 212 -3.88 -30.00 2.67
CA GLU A 212 -3.52 -30.96 3.72
C GLU A 212 -3.95 -30.47 5.11
N LEU A 213 -3.79 -29.16 5.40
CA LEU A 213 -4.28 -28.57 6.64
C LEU A 213 -5.82 -28.68 6.76
N ALA A 214 -6.54 -28.38 5.68
CA ALA A 214 -8.00 -28.51 5.64
C ALA A 214 -8.46 -29.95 5.82
N ALA A 215 -7.75 -30.95 5.25
CA ALA A 215 -8.02 -32.38 5.45
C ALA A 215 -7.85 -32.82 6.92
N GLN A 216 -7.02 -32.12 7.70
CA GLN A 216 -6.83 -32.32 9.13
C GLN A 216 -7.78 -31.48 9.99
N GLY A 217 -8.71 -30.74 9.39
CA GLY A 217 -9.64 -29.86 10.10
C GLY A 217 -9.00 -28.57 10.62
N ILE A 218 -7.83 -28.19 10.10
CA ILE A 218 -7.11 -27.00 10.50
C ILE A 218 -7.46 -25.84 9.55
N TYR A 219 -8.07 -24.81 10.09
CA TYR A 219 -8.57 -23.64 9.38
C TYR A 219 -7.90 -22.34 9.88
N ASP A 220 -8.09 -21.25 9.15
CA ASP A 220 -7.62 -19.93 9.56
C ASP A 220 -8.46 -19.36 10.73
N ARG A 221 -8.13 -18.14 11.18
CA ARG A 221 -8.86 -17.44 12.26
C ARG A 221 -10.34 -17.16 11.95
N ASN A 222 -10.74 -17.23 10.70
CA ASN A 222 -12.11 -16.99 10.25
C ASN A 222 -12.88 -18.33 10.08
N GLY A 223 -12.22 -19.48 10.29
CA GLY A 223 -12.80 -20.80 10.05
C GLY A 223 -12.76 -21.20 8.56
N GLU A 224 -11.97 -20.53 7.74
CA GLU A 224 -11.83 -20.82 6.32
C GLU A 224 -10.54 -21.58 6.01
N VAL A 225 -10.51 -22.24 4.83
CA VAL A 225 -9.29 -22.87 4.33
C VAL A 225 -8.22 -21.81 4.07
N PHE A 226 -6.98 -22.08 4.50
CA PHE A 226 -5.88 -21.15 4.28
C PHE A 226 -5.70 -20.81 2.80
N HIS A 227 -5.63 -19.53 2.48
CA HIS A 227 -5.28 -19.13 1.13
C HIS A 227 -3.80 -19.44 0.85
N PRO A 228 -3.45 -19.95 -0.34
CA PRO A 228 -2.06 -20.29 -0.67
C PRO A 228 -1.06 -19.15 -0.50
N SER A 229 -1.49 -17.90 -0.71
CA SER A 229 -0.66 -16.72 -0.46
C SER A 229 -0.33 -16.50 1.01
N SER A 230 -1.24 -16.86 1.92
CA SER A 230 -1.01 -16.79 3.38
C SER A 230 0.06 -17.79 3.79
N ILE A 231 0.01 -19.02 3.26
CA ILE A 231 1.04 -20.04 3.50
C ILE A 231 2.41 -19.55 2.97
N ASN A 232 2.45 -18.99 1.76
CA ASN A 232 3.68 -18.42 1.23
C ASN A 232 4.19 -17.25 2.09
N ALA A 233 3.30 -16.40 2.60
CA ALA A 233 3.67 -15.31 3.49
C ALA A 233 4.26 -15.81 4.82
N PHE A 234 3.79 -16.96 5.34
CA PHE A 234 4.39 -17.58 6.52
C PHE A 234 5.84 -17.97 6.27
N LEU A 235 6.13 -18.62 5.14
CA LEU A 235 7.49 -19.05 4.78
C LEU A 235 8.50 -17.91 4.63
N HIS A 236 8.05 -16.67 4.41
CA HIS A 236 8.89 -15.47 4.28
C HIS A 236 8.99 -14.63 5.56
N ARG A 237 8.28 -15.02 6.63
CA ARG A 237 8.19 -14.18 7.83
C ARG A 237 9.27 -14.52 8.85
N GLU A 238 10.32 -13.69 8.93
CA GLU A 238 11.42 -13.83 9.88
C GLU A 238 10.97 -13.78 11.34
N LEU A 239 9.87 -13.10 11.66
CA LEU A 239 9.35 -13.03 13.04
C LEU A 239 9.17 -14.41 13.70
N PHE A 240 8.90 -15.46 12.94
CA PHE A 240 8.76 -16.80 13.49
C PHE A 240 10.06 -17.36 14.08
N THR A 241 11.22 -16.80 13.73
CA THR A 241 12.50 -17.12 14.40
C THR A 241 12.72 -16.33 15.69
N GLY A 242 11.78 -15.49 16.09
CA GLY A 242 11.92 -14.58 17.23
C GLY A 242 12.59 -13.25 16.88
N VAL A 243 12.88 -12.98 15.60
CA VAL A 243 13.52 -11.74 15.13
C VAL A 243 12.48 -10.86 14.44
N MET A 244 12.28 -9.66 14.95
CA MET A 244 11.44 -8.67 14.26
C MET A 244 12.19 -8.05 13.10
N CYS A 245 11.53 -7.92 11.96
CA CYS A 245 12.07 -7.27 10.76
C CYS A 245 11.14 -6.15 10.29
N ARG A 246 11.69 -4.96 10.10
CA ARG A 246 10.97 -3.82 9.51
C ARG A 246 11.89 -2.90 8.74
N GLY A 247 11.60 -2.72 7.45
CA GLY A 247 12.38 -1.81 6.60
C GLY A 247 13.86 -2.17 6.52
N GLY A 248 14.20 -3.46 6.49
CA GLY A 248 15.56 -3.98 6.42
C GLY A 248 16.34 -3.93 7.75
N VAL A 249 15.67 -3.56 8.85
CA VAL A 249 16.26 -3.55 10.19
C VAL A 249 15.75 -4.76 10.97
N LEU A 250 16.67 -5.51 11.55
CA LEU A 250 16.41 -6.66 12.39
C LEU A 250 16.56 -6.31 13.87
N SER A 251 15.74 -6.91 14.72
CA SER A 251 15.91 -6.88 16.18
C SER A 251 16.95 -7.92 16.63
N GLN A 252 17.29 -7.87 17.90
CA GLN A 252 17.90 -9.02 18.56
C GLN A 252 16.88 -10.17 18.62
N LEU A 253 17.40 -11.40 18.73
CA LEU A 253 16.58 -12.61 18.93
C LEU A 253 15.82 -12.49 20.25
N ASN A 254 14.50 -12.65 20.19
CA ASN A 254 13.66 -12.79 21.38
C ASN A 254 13.14 -14.24 21.46
N PRO A 255 13.65 -15.06 22.39
CA PRO A 255 13.25 -16.47 22.52
C PRO A 255 11.77 -16.65 22.86
N GLU A 256 11.14 -15.69 23.54
CA GLU A 256 9.70 -15.73 23.89
C GLU A 256 8.79 -15.62 22.66
N LEU A 257 9.31 -15.09 21.54
CA LEU A 257 8.58 -14.96 20.28
C LEU A 257 8.97 -16.02 19.25
N GLN A 258 9.87 -16.93 19.60
CA GLN A 258 10.38 -17.94 18.69
C GLN A 258 9.40 -19.11 18.54
N ILE A 259 8.90 -19.31 17.32
CA ILE A 259 8.02 -20.45 16.96
C ILE A 259 8.83 -21.57 16.29
N ILE A 260 9.79 -21.19 15.41
CA ILE A 260 10.67 -22.13 14.70
C ILE A 260 12.14 -21.73 14.93
N SER A 261 13.05 -22.68 14.74
CA SER A 261 14.47 -22.34 14.83
C SER A 261 14.97 -21.58 13.61
N PRO A 262 16.02 -20.76 13.74
CA PRO A 262 16.66 -20.08 12.60
C PRO A 262 17.11 -21.05 11.51
N GLU A 263 17.59 -22.27 11.89
CA GLU A 263 18.02 -23.30 10.95
C GLU A 263 16.85 -23.81 10.11
N THR A 264 15.67 -24.02 10.74
CA THR A 264 14.44 -24.41 10.02
C THR A 264 14.02 -23.34 9.02
N PHE A 265 14.09 -22.07 9.42
CA PHE A 265 13.78 -20.96 8.51
C PHE A 265 14.75 -20.92 7.34
N GLN A 266 16.06 -21.03 7.59
CA GLN A 266 17.09 -21.05 6.55
C GLN A 266 16.91 -22.21 5.58
N ALA A 267 16.60 -23.41 6.09
CA ALA A 267 16.29 -24.58 5.25
C ALA A 267 15.11 -24.30 4.29
N ALA A 268 14.05 -23.64 4.78
CA ALA A 268 12.93 -23.25 3.92
C ALA A 268 13.35 -22.23 2.84
N GLN A 269 14.20 -21.24 3.18
CA GLN A 269 14.73 -20.28 2.21
C GLN A 269 15.60 -20.98 1.13
N GLN A 270 16.44 -21.94 1.52
CA GLN A 270 17.25 -22.71 0.56
C GLN A 270 16.36 -23.50 -0.42
N VAL A 271 15.31 -24.16 0.07
CA VAL A 271 14.33 -24.85 -0.79
C VAL A 271 13.64 -23.87 -1.74
N MET A 272 13.30 -22.66 -1.29
CA MET A 272 12.71 -21.63 -2.15
C MET A 272 13.68 -21.20 -3.26
N GLU A 273 14.93 -20.97 -2.93
CA GLU A 273 15.93 -20.53 -3.91
C GLU A 273 16.21 -21.61 -4.95
N GLN A 274 16.37 -22.88 -4.53
CA GLN A 274 16.51 -24.01 -5.43
C GLN A 274 15.32 -24.15 -6.40
N ARG A 275 14.10 -23.85 -5.92
CA ARG A 275 12.92 -23.85 -6.81
C ARG A 275 12.90 -22.72 -7.81
N LYS A 276 13.36 -21.51 -7.42
CA LYS A 276 13.50 -20.39 -8.36
C LYS A 276 14.49 -20.70 -9.47
N GLN A 277 15.63 -21.32 -9.11
CA GLN A 277 16.67 -21.71 -10.06
C GLN A 277 16.27 -22.92 -10.92
N GLY A 278 15.10 -23.51 -10.69
CA GLY A 278 14.62 -24.66 -11.43
C GLY A 278 15.39 -25.96 -11.15
N GLN A 279 16.19 -25.98 -10.07
CA GLN A 279 17.02 -27.15 -9.70
C GLN A 279 16.19 -28.27 -9.06
N LEU A 280 15.04 -27.96 -8.45
CA LEU A 280 14.14 -28.98 -7.94
C LEU A 280 13.16 -29.40 -9.03
N PRO A 281 13.04 -30.72 -9.31
CA PRO A 281 12.05 -31.19 -10.26
C PRO A 281 10.66 -30.78 -9.77
N LYS A 282 9.93 -30.05 -10.60
CA LYS A 282 8.50 -29.83 -10.36
C LYS A 282 7.86 -31.22 -10.36
N LYS A 283 7.32 -31.66 -9.22
CA LYS A 283 6.57 -32.90 -9.16
C LYS A 283 5.42 -32.81 -10.16
N LEU A 284 5.59 -33.48 -11.29
CA LEU A 284 4.64 -33.47 -12.41
C LEU A 284 3.39 -34.24 -11.98
N VAL A 285 2.40 -33.53 -11.51
CA VAL A 285 1.03 -34.05 -11.43
C VAL A 285 0.40 -33.79 -12.81
N GLY A 286 0.62 -34.71 -13.75
CA GLY A 286 0.04 -34.58 -15.07
C GLY A 286 0.23 -35.86 -15.89
N ARG A 287 -0.68 -36.11 -16.83
CA ARG A 287 -0.68 -37.25 -17.76
C ARG A 287 0.52 -37.34 -18.72
N ALA A 288 1.45 -36.39 -18.66
CA ALA A 288 2.59 -36.26 -19.56
C ALA A 288 3.89 -36.60 -18.85
N LEU A 289 4.33 -37.84 -18.94
CA LEU A 289 5.50 -38.46 -18.30
C LEU A 289 6.82 -37.69 -18.53
N LEU A 290 6.98 -37.06 -19.69
CA LEU A 290 8.25 -36.45 -20.12
C LEU A 290 8.28 -34.93 -19.96
N SER A 291 7.22 -34.30 -19.43
CA SER A 291 7.14 -32.84 -19.31
C SER A 291 8.21 -32.28 -18.34
N GLY A 292 9.07 -31.41 -18.86
CA GLY A 292 10.16 -30.78 -18.08
C GLY A 292 11.44 -31.59 -17.97
N ASN A 293 11.45 -32.87 -18.47
CA ASN A 293 12.62 -33.76 -18.48
C ASN A 293 13.22 -33.93 -19.88
N VAL A 294 12.60 -33.33 -20.89
CA VAL A 294 13.07 -33.41 -22.30
C VAL A 294 13.46 -32.00 -22.76
N TYR A 295 14.55 -31.94 -23.50
CA TYR A 295 15.09 -30.70 -24.05
C TYR A 295 15.04 -30.73 -25.56
N CYS A 296 14.84 -29.59 -26.21
CA CYS A 296 14.85 -29.47 -27.66
C CYS A 296 16.27 -29.67 -28.21
N GLY A 297 16.45 -30.57 -29.16
CA GLY A 297 17.74 -30.83 -29.81
C GLY A 297 18.24 -29.63 -30.65
N CYS A 298 17.36 -28.69 -31.04
CA CYS A 298 17.71 -27.52 -31.84
C CYS A 298 18.17 -26.33 -31.03
N CYS A 299 17.48 -26.03 -29.90
CA CYS A 299 17.72 -24.82 -29.12
C CYS A 299 18.13 -25.08 -27.66
N GLY A 300 18.19 -26.33 -27.21
CA GLY A 300 18.49 -26.69 -25.82
C GLY A 300 17.39 -26.30 -24.80
N GLY A 301 16.31 -25.66 -25.23
CA GLY A 301 15.22 -25.23 -24.36
C GLY A 301 14.37 -26.43 -23.88
N ARG A 302 13.75 -26.27 -22.70
CA ARG A 302 12.87 -27.31 -22.15
C ARG A 302 11.61 -27.47 -22.99
N ILE A 303 11.19 -28.72 -23.18
CA ILE A 303 9.95 -29.08 -23.86
C ILE A 303 8.85 -29.30 -22.86
N PHE A 304 7.67 -28.71 -23.12
CA PHE A 304 6.51 -28.78 -22.24
C PHE A 304 5.36 -29.54 -22.91
N ALA A 305 4.59 -30.27 -22.10
CA ALA A 305 3.38 -30.89 -22.58
C ALA A 305 2.31 -29.81 -22.83
N SER A 306 1.68 -29.92 -23.98
CA SER A 306 0.58 -29.05 -24.42
C SER A 306 -0.53 -29.91 -25.03
N THR A 307 -1.70 -29.33 -25.24
CA THR A 307 -2.79 -30.00 -25.98
C THR A 307 -3.10 -29.20 -27.22
N VAL A 308 -3.14 -29.88 -28.38
CA VAL A 308 -3.61 -29.30 -29.62
C VAL A 308 -5.04 -29.79 -29.88
N ARG A 309 -5.93 -28.87 -30.26
CA ARG A 309 -7.27 -29.21 -30.74
C ARG A 309 -7.18 -29.50 -32.23
N LYS A 310 -7.50 -30.75 -32.65
CA LYS A 310 -7.64 -31.08 -34.03
C LYS A 310 -9.09 -30.91 -34.45
N THR A 311 -9.37 -29.87 -35.22
CA THR A 311 -10.70 -29.66 -35.84
C THR A 311 -10.79 -30.53 -37.07
N HIS A 312 -11.53 -31.62 -37.03
CA HIS A 312 -11.91 -32.36 -38.24
C HIS A 312 -13.14 -31.67 -38.86
N ARG A 313 -13.04 -31.29 -40.15
CA ARG A 313 -14.09 -30.60 -40.91
C ARG A 313 -15.38 -31.43 -41.11
N VAL A 314 -15.40 -32.68 -40.71
CA VAL A 314 -16.45 -33.65 -41.06
C VAL A 314 -17.09 -34.35 -39.85
N MET A 315 -16.51 -34.23 -38.64
CA MET A 315 -17.13 -34.81 -37.42
C MET A 315 -17.12 -33.78 -36.30
N GLU A 316 -18.24 -33.62 -35.60
CA GLU A 316 -18.50 -32.66 -34.52
C GLU A 316 -17.70 -32.93 -33.21
N HIS A 317 -16.65 -33.74 -33.22
CA HIS A 317 -15.84 -34.05 -32.04
C HIS A 317 -14.46 -33.38 -32.10
N ASN A 318 -14.30 -32.40 -31.21
CA ASN A 318 -12.99 -31.78 -30.94
C ASN A 318 -12.11 -32.72 -30.11
N GLU A 319 -11.21 -33.46 -30.74
CA GLU A 319 -10.27 -34.31 -30.05
C GLU A 319 -9.06 -33.51 -29.56
N LYS A 320 -8.78 -33.61 -28.25
CA LYS A 320 -7.60 -32.99 -27.60
C LYS A 320 -6.43 -33.98 -27.66
N ILE A 321 -5.48 -33.72 -28.55
CA ILE A 321 -4.28 -34.56 -28.67
C ILE A 321 -3.17 -33.96 -27.77
N PRO A 322 -2.59 -34.77 -26.85
CA PRO A 322 -1.42 -34.32 -26.10
C PRO A 322 -0.19 -34.27 -27.02
N VAL A 323 0.52 -33.15 -26.97
CA VAL A 323 1.75 -32.96 -27.75
C VAL A 323 2.83 -32.33 -26.85
N TYR A 324 4.08 -32.56 -27.23
CA TYR A 324 5.21 -31.88 -26.57
C TYR A 324 5.68 -30.73 -27.47
N LYS A 325 5.81 -29.53 -26.93
CA LYS A 325 6.22 -28.34 -27.68
C LYS A 325 7.44 -27.66 -27.06
N CYS A 326 8.32 -27.21 -27.94
CA CYS A 326 9.34 -26.22 -27.61
C CYS A 326 8.76 -24.83 -27.87
N TYR A 327 9.09 -23.87 -27.00
CA TYR A 327 8.56 -22.48 -27.08
C TYR A 327 9.55 -21.50 -27.75
N ASN A 328 10.73 -21.97 -28.14
CA ASN A 328 11.70 -21.19 -28.92
C ASN A 328 11.61 -21.48 -30.40
#